data_3b754ed71b712d42cc0ded97129626dc
#
_entry.id   3b754ed71b712d42cc0ded97129626dc
#
_cell.length_a   1.000
_cell.length_b   1.000
_cell.length_c   1.000
_cell.angle_alpha   90.00
_cell.angle_beta   90.00
_cell.angle_gamma   90.00
#
_symmetry.space_group_name_H-M   'P 1'
#
loop_
_entity.id
_entity.type
_entity.pdbx_description
1 polymer ?
#
loop_
_entity_poly.entity_id
_entity_poly.type
_entity_poly.pdbx_seq_one_letter_code
_entity_poly.pdbx_strand_id
1 'polypeptide(L)'
;MIAIAYVSNRSMLFLSTLLNYVPFLILFIKICDAVAVAKILNATLVIPHLEVNPVWQDSSTFMDIFDVDHFINILQDDILIVKEVPVEFYWSTREYYATGIRATRVKTAPVHASANWYTENVLPVLQSYGIAAIAPFSHRLAFDDMSKDIQRLRCKVNFQALAFVPHIRALGNSLINRLRYPAQGSEVSTNYLEELDNTNKKKGAGKFVVLHLRFDKDMAAHSACEFGGGKAERLALAKYRQVIWQGRVLNSQFTDEELRSQGRCPLTPEEIGLLLAALGFDNSTRLYLASHKVYGGEARILTLRDLFPLMEDKKSLTSSEERASIKGKASLLAAVDYYVSMHSDIFISASPGNMHNAVVAHRTYENRKTIRPSMALLGQLFLNKTLTWPEFQEAIREKHKNRQGQIRLRKTGQSLYTYPAPDCMCNA
;
A
#
# COMPACT_ATOMS: atom_id res chain seq x y z
N MET A 1 -10.80 -4.25 10.68
CA MET A 1 -9.86 -3.70 11.70
C MET A 1 -10.70 -3.21 12.86
N ILE A 2 -10.36 -3.62 14.05
CA ILE A 2 -11.00 -3.18 15.28
C ILE A 2 -9.94 -2.40 16.06
N ALA A 3 -10.21 -1.18 16.43
CA ALA A 3 -9.39 -0.42 17.37
C ALA A 3 -10.24 -0.06 18.59
N ILE A 4 -9.66 -0.23 19.77
CA ILE A 4 -10.32 0.05 21.02
C ILE A 4 -9.58 1.20 21.71
N ALA A 5 -10.28 2.19 22.16
CA ALA A 5 -9.71 3.31 22.91
C ALA A 5 -10.36 3.49 24.28
N TYR A 6 -9.57 4.02 25.22
CA TYR A 6 -9.88 4.18 26.64
C TYR A 6 -9.60 5.62 27.09
N VAL A 7 -10.48 6.23 27.83
CA VAL A 7 -10.21 7.52 28.50
C VAL A 7 -9.67 7.24 29.89
N SER A 8 -8.61 7.90 30.29
CA SER A 8 -7.78 7.63 31.48
C SER A 8 -8.50 7.62 32.84
N ASN A 9 -9.82 7.72 32.84
CA ASN A 9 -10.68 7.59 34.00
C ASN A 9 -11.90 6.70 33.77
N ARG A 10 -11.84 5.66 32.92
CA ARG A 10 -12.83 4.58 32.73
C ARG A 10 -13.48 4.40 31.36
N SER A 11 -12.95 4.90 30.25
CA SER A 11 -13.63 4.75 28.94
C SER A 11 -12.72 4.19 27.82
N MET A 12 -13.22 3.23 27.01
CA MET A 12 -12.46 2.55 25.93
C MET A 12 -13.12 2.65 24.57
N LEU A 13 -12.34 2.85 23.51
CA LEU A 13 -12.80 2.89 22.12
C LEU A 13 -12.42 1.63 21.34
N PHE A 14 -13.39 1.00 20.69
CA PHE A 14 -13.25 -0.21 19.89
C PHE A 14 -13.46 0.11 18.40
N LEU A 15 -12.46 -0.11 17.54
CA LEU A 15 -12.59 0.14 16.09
C LEU A 15 -12.60 -1.16 15.27
N SER A 16 -13.71 -1.46 14.60
CA SER A 16 -13.84 -2.60 13.69
C SER A 16 -14.11 -2.19 12.25
N THR A 17 -13.57 -2.95 11.31
CA THR A 17 -13.88 -2.78 9.88
C THR A 17 -14.47 -4.04 9.30
N LEU A 18 -15.76 -4.00 9.01
CA LEU A 18 -16.41 -4.91 8.07
C LEU A 18 -16.22 -4.32 6.67
N LEU A 19 -15.27 -4.83 5.89
CA LEU A 19 -15.18 -4.49 4.46
C LEU A 19 -14.55 -5.62 3.67
N ASN A 20 -15.31 -6.10 2.70
CA ASN A 20 -14.98 -7.22 1.81
C ASN A 20 -13.79 -6.97 0.86
N TYR A 21 -13.14 -5.80 0.91
CA TYR A 21 -12.05 -5.43 0.01
C TYR A 21 -11.07 -4.44 0.68
N VAL A 22 -10.17 -4.93 1.53
CA VAL A 22 -9.13 -4.06 2.08
C VAL A 22 -7.75 -4.53 1.62
N PRO A 23 -7.14 -3.89 0.62
CA PRO A 23 -5.73 -4.08 0.32
C PRO A 23 -4.88 -3.71 1.54
N PHE A 24 -3.81 -4.46 1.77
CA PHE A 24 -2.83 -4.30 2.85
C PHE A 24 -2.49 -2.82 3.19
N LEU A 25 -2.41 -1.94 2.20
CA LEU A 25 -1.96 -0.56 2.38
C LEU A 25 -3.05 0.44 2.80
N ILE A 26 -4.33 0.08 2.67
CA ILE A 26 -5.41 0.84 3.35
C ILE A 26 -5.29 0.69 4.86
N LEU A 27 -4.63 -0.37 5.33
CA LEU A 27 -4.37 -0.60 6.74
C LEU A 27 -3.56 0.52 7.39
N PHE A 28 -2.52 1.05 6.72
CA PHE A 28 -1.75 2.19 7.21
C PHE A 28 -2.64 3.40 7.51
N ILE A 29 -3.47 3.80 6.52
CA ILE A 29 -4.39 4.94 6.66
C ILE A 29 -5.35 4.73 7.84
N LYS A 30 -5.90 3.52 7.96
CA LYS A 30 -6.85 3.18 9.02
C LYS A 30 -6.22 3.26 10.41
N ILE A 31 -4.99 2.77 10.55
CA ILE A 31 -4.27 2.83 11.82
C ILE A 31 -3.97 4.30 12.18
N CYS A 32 -3.50 5.09 11.22
CA CYS A 32 -3.24 6.51 11.44
C CYS A 32 -4.49 7.28 11.86
N ASP A 33 -5.60 7.02 11.18
CA ASP A 33 -6.88 7.66 11.53
C ASP A 33 -7.42 7.16 12.88
N ALA A 34 -7.18 5.88 13.24
CA ALA A 34 -7.57 5.33 14.54
C ALA A 34 -6.83 6.02 15.70
N VAL A 35 -5.52 6.21 15.56
CA VAL A 35 -4.71 6.96 16.54
C VAL A 35 -5.18 8.41 16.65
N ALA A 36 -5.45 9.06 15.52
CA ALA A 36 -5.95 10.44 15.51
C ALA A 36 -7.31 10.58 16.19
N VAL A 37 -8.24 9.65 15.93
CA VAL A 37 -9.56 9.64 16.59
C VAL A 37 -9.44 9.41 18.10
N ALA A 38 -8.56 8.49 18.51
CA ALA A 38 -8.33 8.27 19.94
C ALA A 38 -7.74 9.54 20.63
N LYS A 39 -6.85 10.28 19.95
CA LYS A 39 -6.35 11.58 20.43
C LYS A 39 -7.45 12.62 20.53
N ILE A 40 -8.33 12.73 19.49
CA ILE A 40 -9.48 13.66 19.49
C ILE A 40 -10.40 13.38 20.69
N LEU A 41 -10.63 12.10 21.00
CA LEU A 41 -11.49 11.66 22.09
C LEU A 41 -10.81 11.64 23.46
N ASN A 42 -9.53 11.98 23.54
CA ASN A 42 -8.67 11.81 24.72
C ASN A 42 -8.81 10.41 25.33
N ALA A 43 -8.68 9.39 24.50
CA ALA A 43 -9.00 8.00 24.84
C ALA A 43 -7.79 7.08 24.66
N THR A 44 -7.68 6.03 25.47
CA THR A 44 -6.68 4.96 25.29
C THR A 44 -7.05 4.08 24.09
N LEU A 45 -6.10 3.86 23.20
CA LEU A 45 -6.27 3.00 22.02
C LEU A 45 -5.83 1.56 22.35
N VAL A 46 -6.68 0.59 22.07
CA VAL A 46 -6.24 -0.82 22.00
C VAL A 46 -5.66 -1.11 20.62
N ILE A 47 -4.58 -1.88 20.55
CA ILE A 47 -3.97 -2.30 19.26
C ILE A 47 -5.05 -2.81 18.32
N PRO A 48 -5.13 -2.29 17.10
CA PRO A 48 -6.20 -2.63 16.16
C PRO A 48 -6.25 -4.12 15.81
N HIS A 49 -7.40 -4.75 15.98
CA HIS A 49 -7.63 -6.11 15.52
C HIS A 49 -7.89 -6.12 14.01
N LEU A 50 -7.11 -6.90 13.26
CA LEU A 50 -7.27 -7.08 11.83
C LEU A 50 -8.17 -8.29 11.58
N GLU A 51 -9.32 -8.05 10.96
CA GLU A 51 -10.21 -9.14 10.56
C GLU A 51 -9.66 -9.86 9.33
N VAL A 52 -9.93 -11.17 9.26
CA VAL A 52 -9.55 -12.00 8.11
C VAL A 52 -10.14 -11.42 6.84
N ASN A 53 -9.31 -11.17 5.85
CA ASN A 53 -9.78 -10.70 4.55
C ASN A 53 -10.44 -11.86 3.79
N PRO A 54 -11.75 -11.79 3.48
CA PRO A 54 -12.47 -12.91 2.86
C PRO A 54 -12.00 -13.24 1.45
N VAL A 55 -11.37 -12.29 0.74
CA VAL A 55 -10.85 -12.49 -0.62
C VAL A 55 -9.47 -13.13 -0.61
N TRP A 56 -8.60 -12.65 0.28
CA TRP A 56 -7.21 -13.12 0.39
C TRP A 56 -7.06 -14.25 1.40
N GLN A 57 -8.10 -14.48 2.24
CA GLN A 57 -8.11 -15.44 3.35
C GLN A 57 -6.87 -15.31 4.26
N ASP A 58 -6.40 -14.08 4.42
CA ASP A 58 -5.21 -13.76 5.20
C ASP A 58 -5.60 -13.47 6.65
N SER A 59 -5.11 -14.28 7.55
CA SER A 59 -5.33 -14.19 8.99
C SER A 59 -4.26 -13.40 9.73
N SER A 60 -3.36 -12.71 9.02
CA SER A 60 -2.30 -11.93 9.65
C SER A 60 -2.86 -10.85 10.57
N THR A 61 -2.37 -10.82 11.80
CA THR A 61 -2.71 -9.83 12.81
C THR A 61 -1.85 -8.57 12.66
N PHE A 62 -2.15 -7.53 13.46
CA PHE A 62 -1.30 -6.35 13.56
C PHE A 62 0.14 -6.73 13.95
N MET A 63 0.30 -7.62 14.92
CA MET A 63 1.60 -8.08 15.45
C MET A 63 2.41 -8.93 14.47
N ASP A 64 1.74 -9.57 13.50
CA ASP A 64 2.44 -10.29 12.43
C ASP A 64 3.10 -9.36 11.42
N ILE A 65 2.64 -8.11 11.33
CA ILE A 65 3.04 -7.15 10.30
C ILE A 65 3.87 -6.01 10.88
N PHE A 66 3.42 -5.41 12.01
CA PHE A 66 4.01 -4.23 12.60
C PHE A 66 4.63 -4.52 13.96
N ASP A 67 5.75 -3.87 14.22
CA ASP A 67 6.48 -3.89 15.50
C ASP A 67 5.68 -3.10 16.54
N VAL A 68 4.96 -3.82 17.41
CA VAL A 68 4.04 -3.25 18.39
C VAL A 68 4.79 -2.43 19.46
N ASP A 69 5.96 -2.92 19.89
CA ASP A 69 6.71 -2.22 20.94
C ASP A 69 7.30 -0.91 20.40
N HIS A 70 7.80 -0.94 19.16
CA HIS A 70 8.20 0.28 18.46
C HIS A 70 7.02 1.25 18.29
N PHE A 71 5.84 0.75 17.87
CA PHE A 71 4.65 1.56 17.68
C PHE A 71 4.21 2.27 18.95
N ILE A 72 4.14 1.54 20.07
CA ILE A 72 3.78 2.10 21.39
C ILE A 72 4.84 3.10 21.84
N ASN A 73 6.12 2.76 21.75
CA ASN A 73 7.21 3.62 22.19
C ASN A 73 7.26 4.96 21.44
N ILE A 74 7.08 4.95 20.12
CA ILE A 74 7.08 6.19 19.32
C ILE A 74 5.90 7.10 19.70
N LEU A 75 4.74 6.54 20.07
CA LEU A 75 3.52 7.30 20.32
C LEU A 75 3.22 7.55 21.81
N GLN A 76 4.10 7.14 22.73
CA GLN A 76 3.86 7.20 24.19
C GLN A 76 3.55 8.60 24.72
N ASP A 77 4.14 9.65 24.12
CA ASP A 77 3.91 11.04 24.49
C ASP A 77 2.64 11.66 23.89
N ASP A 78 2.06 10.99 22.90
CA ASP A 78 0.90 11.48 22.17
C ASP A 78 -0.41 10.84 22.64
N ILE A 79 -0.39 9.52 22.89
CA ILE A 79 -1.58 8.74 23.22
C ILE A 79 -1.19 7.48 24.00
N LEU A 80 -2.04 7.10 24.95
CA LEU A 80 -1.90 5.82 25.64
C LEU A 80 -2.40 4.69 24.74
N ILE A 81 -1.56 3.67 24.55
CA ILE A 81 -1.89 2.48 23.72
C ILE A 81 -1.68 1.22 24.57
N VAL A 82 -2.64 0.31 24.53
CA VAL A 82 -2.57 -0.99 25.19
C VAL A 82 -2.65 -2.13 24.18
N LYS A 83 -1.95 -3.23 24.47
CA LYS A 83 -1.89 -4.38 23.54
C LYS A 83 -3.20 -5.13 23.45
N GLU A 84 -3.92 -5.25 24.56
CA GLU A 84 -5.14 -6.03 24.69
C GLU A 84 -6.23 -5.27 25.42
N VAL A 85 -7.49 -5.70 25.22
CA VAL A 85 -8.63 -5.18 25.98
C VAL A 85 -8.46 -5.59 27.44
N PRO A 86 -8.56 -4.66 28.41
CA PRO A 86 -8.57 -5.02 29.82
C PRO A 86 -9.70 -5.99 30.19
N VAL A 87 -9.46 -6.84 31.19
CA VAL A 87 -10.35 -7.94 31.57
C VAL A 87 -11.77 -7.46 31.90
N GLU A 88 -11.89 -6.31 32.53
CA GLU A 88 -13.17 -5.67 32.88
C GLU A 88 -14.05 -5.36 31.66
N PHE A 89 -13.47 -5.30 30.48
CA PHE A 89 -14.17 -5.02 29.22
C PHE A 89 -14.30 -6.23 28.29
N TYR A 90 -13.91 -7.44 28.69
CA TYR A 90 -14.01 -8.63 27.83
C TYR A 90 -15.46 -8.95 27.40
N TRP A 91 -16.47 -8.50 28.15
CA TRP A 91 -17.85 -8.60 27.76
C TRP A 91 -18.15 -7.86 26.43
N SER A 92 -17.45 -6.77 26.15
CA SER A 92 -17.67 -5.96 24.94
C SER A 92 -17.24 -6.68 23.66
N THR A 93 -16.20 -7.48 23.71
CA THR A 93 -15.76 -8.29 22.57
C THR A 93 -16.78 -9.35 22.23
N ARG A 94 -17.35 -10.02 23.24
CA ARG A 94 -18.43 -11.00 23.05
C ARG A 94 -19.66 -10.36 22.45
N GLU A 95 -20.08 -9.20 22.93
CA GLU A 95 -21.21 -8.47 22.40
C GLU A 95 -20.97 -8.04 20.94
N TYR A 96 -19.77 -7.57 20.63
CA TYR A 96 -19.40 -7.20 19.27
C TYR A 96 -19.54 -8.39 18.30
N TYR A 97 -18.98 -9.55 18.63
CA TYR A 97 -19.08 -10.73 17.78
C TYR A 97 -20.50 -11.30 17.68
N ALA A 98 -21.31 -11.15 18.73
CA ALA A 98 -22.71 -11.60 18.73
C ALA A 98 -23.64 -10.68 17.94
N THR A 99 -23.44 -9.36 18.02
CA THR A 99 -24.36 -8.35 17.49
C THR A 99 -23.76 -7.52 16.36
N GLY A 100 -22.44 -7.57 16.18
CA GLY A 100 -21.73 -6.80 15.17
C GLY A 100 -21.96 -5.29 15.31
N ILE A 101 -22.23 -4.64 14.18
CA ILE A 101 -22.47 -3.19 14.12
C ILE A 101 -23.80 -2.75 14.75
N ARG A 102 -24.65 -3.68 15.14
CA ARG A 102 -25.97 -3.37 15.76
C ARG A 102 -25.86 -3.08 17.26
N ALA A 103 -24.73 -3.39 17.90
CA ALA A 103 -24.52 -3.07 19.30
C ALA A 103 -24.53 -1.56 19.53
N THR A 104 -25.16 -1.11 20.61
CA THR A 104 -25.23 0.32 20.96
C THR A 104 -23.87 0.99 21.15
N ARG A 105 -22.87 0.19 21.54
CA ARG A 105 -21.49 0.62 21.76
C ARG A 105 -20.64 0.64 20.48
N VAL A 106 -21.20 0.12 19.37
CA VAL A 106 -20.56 0.15 18.06
C VAL A 106 -21.11 1.30 17.25
N LYS A 107 -20.25 2.18 16.79
CA LYS A 107 -20.61 3.32 15.95
C LYS A 107 -20.05 3.16 14.53
N THR A 108 -20.84 3.54 13.55
CA THR A 108 -20.41 3.64 12.15
C THR A 108 -20.23 5.10 11.79
N ALA A 109 -18.98 5.55 11.69
CA ALA A 109 -18.71 6.91 11.26
C ALA A 109 -19.05 7.09 9.77
N PRO A 110 -19.58 8.24 9.34
CA PRO A 110 -19.68 8.60 7.93
C PRO A 110 -18.28 8.69 7.29
N VAL A 111 -18.22 8.60 5.98
CA VAL A 111 -16.97 8.82 5.24
C VAL A 111 -16.56 10.27 5.41
N HIS A 112 -15.28 10.50 5.72
CA HIS A 112 -14.72 11.84 6.01
C HIS A 112 -15.42 12.56 7.16
N ALA A 113 -15.70 11.83 8.27
CA ALA A 113 -16.25 12.42 9.48
C ALA A 113 -15.30 13.46 10.08
N SER A 114 -15.85 14.59 10.53
CA SER A 114 -15.08 15.64 11.20
C SER A 114 -14.69 15.23 12.64
N ALA A 115 -13.76 15.96 13.25
CA ALA A 115 -13.44 15.78 14.66
C ALA A 115 -14.68 15.95 15.55
N ASN A 116 -15.51 16.95 15.26
CA ASN A 116 -16.76 17.21 15.98
C ASN A 116 -17.73 16.03 15.93
N TRP A 117 -17.84 15.36 14.79
CA TRP A 117 -18.69 14.17 14.69
C TRP A 117 -18.30 13.10 15.73
N TYR A 118 -17.01 12.87 15.94
CA TYR A 118 -16.53 11.90 16.93
C TYR A 118 -16.83 12.34 18.36
N THR A 119 -16.64 13.61 18.68
CA THR A 119 -16.96 14.14 20.02
C THR A 119 -18.45 14.13 20.31
N GLU A 120 -19.30 14.36 19.32
CA GLU A 120 -20.76 14.34 19.49
C GLU A 120 -21.35 12.92 19.54
N ASN A 121 -20.80 11.97 18.79
CA ASN A 121 -21.42 10.66 18.58
C ASN A 121 -20.70 9.49 19.29
N VAL A 122 -19.41 9.61 19.55
CA VAL A 122 -18.60 8.53 20.15
C VAL A 122 -18.25 8.82 21.59
N LEU A 123 -17.91 10.05 21.93
CA LEU A 123 -17.57 10.43 23.29
C LEU A 123 -18.68 10.12 24.32
N PRO A 124 -19.97 10.36 24.06
CA PRO A 124 -21.05 9.98 24.98
C PRO A 124 -21.11 8.46 25.24
N VAL A 125 -20.80 7.64 24.22
CA VAL A 125 -20.73 6.18 24.36
C VAL A 125 -19.58 5.80 25.28
N LEU A 126 -18.41 6.39 25.08
CA LEU A 126 -17.24 6.18 25.93
C LEU A 126 -17.54 6.58 27.40
N GLN A 127 -18.18 7.70 27.60
CA GLN A 127 -18.56 8.19 28.94
C GLN A 127 -19.57 7.28 29.65
N SER A 128 -20.53 6.73 28.88
CA SER A 128 -21.60 5.89 29.44
C SER A 128 -21.17 4.46 29.73
N TYR A 129 -20.34 3.87 28.85
CA TYR A 129 -20.02 2.44 28.89
C TYR A 129 -18.55 2.15 29.21
N GLY A 130 -17.70 3.14 29.27
CA GLY A 130 -16.25 2.97 29.43
C GLY A 130 -15.53 2.46 28.19
N ILE A 131 -16.27 1.99 27.18
CA ILE A 131 -15.72 1.40 25.95
C ILE A 131 -16.61 1.74 24.74
N ALA A 132 -16.00 1.99 23.59
CA ALA A 132 -16.69 2.15 22.32
C ALA A 132 -15.93 1.50 21.18
N ALA A 133 -16.66 1.01 20.17
CA ALA A 133 -16.11 0.49 18.94
C ALA A 133 -16.55 1.34 17.74
N ILE A 134 -15.64 1.57 16.79
CA ILE A 134 -15.99 2.18 15.52
C ILE A 134 -15.78 1.14 14.41
N ALA A 135 -16.88 0.75 13.76
CA ALA A 135 -16.90 -0.28 12.71
C ALA A 135 -17.90 0.10 11.60
N PRO A 136 -17.57 -0.13 10.34
CA PRO A 136 -16.23 -0.35 9.80
C PRO A 136 -15.39 0.94 9.82
N PHE A 137 -14.06 0.83 9.95
CA PHE A 137 -13.16 1.98 9.95
C PHE A 137 -12.36 2.06 8.65
N SER A 138 -12.84 2.83 7.69
CA SER A 138 -12.16 3.07 6.40
C SER A 138 -12.51 4.46 5.90
N HIS A 139 -11.49 5.29 5.61
CA HIS A 139 -11.65 6.69 5.17
C HIS A 139 -12.63 7.49 6.07
N ARG A 140 -12.55 7.24 7.39
CA ARG A 140 -13.56 7.73 8.33
C ARG A 140 -13.22 9.06 8.96
N LEU A 141 -11.97 9.52 8.86
CA LEU A 141 -11.56 10.83 9.36
C LEU A 141 -11.30 11.77 8.17
N ALA A 142 -11.77 13.01 8.27
CA ALA A 142 -11.52 14.06 7.29
C ALA A 142 -10.01 14.35 7.14
N PHE A 143 -9.59 14.75 5.94
CA PHE A 143 -8.19 15.13 5.68
C PHE A 143 -7.92 16.60 5.97
N ASP A 144 -8.93 17.44 5.82
CA ASP A 144 -8.86 18.89 6.05
C ASP A 144 -9.60 19.25 7.34
N ASP A 145 -9.48 20.49 7.78
CA ASP A 145 -10.11 21.06 8.97
C ASP A 145 -9.73 20.35 10.30
N MET A 146 -8.59 19.67 10.31
CA MET A 146 -8.00 19.11 11.51
C MET A 146 -7.00 20.09 12.13
N SER A 147 -6.90 20.08 13.47
CA SER A 147 -5.86 20.85 14.16
C SER A 147 -4.46 20.40 13.71
N LYS A 148 -3.49 21.31 13.77
CA LYS A 148 -2.11 21.03 13.39
C LYS A 148 -1.53 19.83 14.15
N ASP A 149 -1.87 19.69 15.43
CA ASP A 149 -1.40 18.59 16.27
C ASP A 149 -1.92 17.24 15.81
N ILE A 150 -3.20 17.16 15.43
CA ILE A 150 -3.78 15.93 14.86
C ILE A 150 -3.15 15.60 13.51
N GLN A 151 -2.89 16.60 12.67
CA GLN A 151 -2.21 16.35 11.39
C GLN A 151 -0.77 15.87 11.60
N ARG A 152 -0.02 16.49 12.52
CA ARG A 152 1.34 16.04 12.90
C ARG A 152 1.34 14.62 13.45
N LEU A 153 0.37 14.29 14.32
CA LEU A 153 0.23 12.94 14.87
C LEU A 153 -0.02 11.91 13.74
N ARG A 154 -0.91 12.21 12.79
CA ARG A 154 -1.15 11.35 11.61
C ARG A 154 0.12 11.12 10.80
N CYS A 155 0.93 12.17 10.60
CA CYS A 155 2.24 12.07 9.95
C CYS A 155 3.20 11.19 10.76
N LYS A 156 3.31 11.41 12.06
CA LYS A 156 4.17 10.64 12.97
C LYS A 156 3.81 9.15 12.95
N VAL A 157 2.53 8.83 12.99
CA VAL A 157 2.05 7.44 12.90
C VAL A 157 2.46 6.81 11.57
N ASN A 158 2.15 7.46 10.44
CA ASN A 158 2.37 6.90 9.12
C ASN A 158 3.86 6.71 8.78
N PHE A 159 4.68 7.70 9.11
CA PHE A 159 6.07 7.76 8.63
C PHE A 159 7.11 7.33 9.66
N GLN A 160 6.75 7.21 10.95
CA GLN A 160 7.70 6.91 12.01
C GLN A 160 7.26 5.72 12.88
N ALA A 161 5.98 5.65 13.28
CA ALA A 161 5.53 4.64 14.23
C ALA A 161 5.22 3.28 13.57
N LEU A 162 4.77 3.25 12.31
CA LEU A 162 4.45 2.00 11.60
C LEU A 162 5.72 1.38 10.99
N ALA A 163 6.47 0.66 11.79
CA ALA A 163 7.61 -0.14 11.36
C ALA A 163 7.22 -1.61 11.21
N PHE A 164 7.78 -2.30 10.21
CA PHE A 164 7.55 -3.74 10.05
C PHE A 164 8.30 -4.54 11.13
N VAL A 165 7.76 -5.72 11.47
CA VAL A 165 8.39 -6.67 12.39
C VAL A 165 9.78 -7.12 11.90
N PRO A 166 10.69 -7.52 12.81
CA PRO A 166 12.06 -7.87 12.48
C PRO A 166 12.19 -8.91 11.36
N HIS A 167 11.36 -9.95 11.34
CA HIS A 167 11.44 -11.01 10.32
C HIS A 167 11.09 -10.52 8.91
N ILE A 168 10.14 -9.58 8.75
CA ILE A 168 9.84 -8.96 7.44
C ILE A 168 11.03 -8.09 7.00
N ARG A 169 11.62 -7.31 7.92
CA ARG A 169 12.79 -6.49 7.65
C ARG A 169 14.00 -7.34 7.25
N ALA A 170 14.24 -8.44 7.97
CA ALA A 170 15.33 -9.37 7.67
C ALA A 170 15.17 -9.99 6.28
N LEU A 171 13.98 -10.50 5.95
CA LEU A 171 13.71 -11.04 4.61
C LEU A 171 13.86 -9.96 3.53
N GLY A 172 13.30 -8.78 3.73
CA GLY A 172 13.46 -7.67 2.80
C GLY A 172 14.92 -7.30 2.57
N ASN A 173 15.73 -7.22 3.62
CA ASN A 173 17.18 -6.98 3.52
C ASN A 173 17.90 -8.09 2.76
N SER A 174 17.53 -9.36 2.98
CA SER A 174 18.06 -10.49 2.23
C SER A 174 17.81 -10.33 0.72
N LEU A 175 16.58 -9.98 0.32
CA LEU A 175 16.25 -9.74 -1.09
C LEU A 175 17.00 -8.52 -1.66
N ILE A 176 17.11 -7.42 -0.91
CA ILE A 176 17.86 -6.23 -1.31
C ILE A 176 19.34 -6.58 -1.53
N ASN A 177 19.93 -7.37 -0.64
CA ASN A 177 21.33 -7.81 -0.78
C ASN A 177 21.51 -8.67 -2.04
N ARG A 178 20.61 -9.61 -2.33
CA ARG A 178 20.67 -10.42 -3.55
C ARG A 178 20.50 -9.57 -4.82
N LEU A 179 19.67 -8.52 -4.78
CA LEU A 179 19.53 -7.56 -5.87
C LEU A 179 20.79 -6.70 -6.06
N ARG A 180 21.43 -6.27 -4.97
CA ARG A 180 22.61 -5.41 -5.03
C ARG A 180 23.90 -6.18 -5.33
N TYR A 181 23.99 -7.43 -4.85
CA TYR A 181 25.18 -8.28 -4.92
C TYR A 181 24.80 -9.68 -5.42
N PRO A 182 24.42 -9.84 -6.71
CA PRO A 182 24.15 -11.17 -7.25
C PRO A 182 25.42 -12.01 -7.18
N ALA A 183 25.29 -13.27 -6.74
CA ALA A 183 26.40 -14.21 -6.71
C ALA A 183 26.95 -14.38 -8.14
N GLN A 184 28.22 -13.99 -8.35
CA GLN A 184 28.98 -14.41 -9.53
C GLN A 184 29.30 -15.89 -9.32
N GLY A 185 28.54 -16.77 -9.98
CA GLY A 185 28.78 -18.21 -10.15
C GLY A 185 29.73 -18.86 -9.14
N SER A 186 29.26 -19.18 -7.95
CA SER A 186 29.67 -20.34 -7.13
C SER A 186 29.02 -20.30 -5.72
N GLU A 187 28.86 -21.46 -5.15
CA GLU A 187 28.40 -21.91 -3.85
C GLU A 187 28.05 -20.86 -2.77
N VAL A 188 26.82 -20.96 -2.29
CA VAL A 188 26.26 -20.19 -1.18
C VAL A 188 27.09 -20.46 0.09
N SER A 189 27.96 -19.52 0.44
CA SER A 189 28.59 -19.48 1.75
C SER A 189 27.59 -18.92 2.77
N THR A 190 27.29 -19.69 3.80
CA THR A 190 26.32 -19.41 4.85
C THR A 190 26.74 -18.34 5.87
N ASN A 191 27.84 -17.61 5.64
CA ASN A 191 28.44 -16.70 6.61
C ASN A 191 28.10 -15.22 6.41
N TYR A 192 26.95 -14.89 5.79
CA TYR A 192 26.58 -13.49 5.51
C TYR A 192 26.05 -12.69 6.71
N LEU A 193 25.82 -13.30 7.87
CA LEU A 193 25.26 -12.59 9.02
C LEU A 193 26.30 -11.84 9.87
N GLU A 194 27.57 -12.18 9.76
CA GLU A 194 28.65 -11.54 10.55
C GLU A 194 29.29 -10.31 9.89
N GLU A 195 29.05 -10.07 8.58
CA GLU A 195 29.66 -8.94 7.87
C GLU A 195 28.82 -7.65 7.86
N LEU A 196 27.64 -7.63 8.48
CA LEU A 196 26.72 -6.48 8.42
C LEU A 196 27.01 -5.38 9.44
N ASP A 197 27.98 -5.57 10.35
CA ASP A 197 28.29 -4.62 11.43
C ASP A 197 29.49 -3.69 11.16
N ASN A 198 30.05 -3.73 9.97
CA ASN A 198 31.12 -2.82 9.59
C ASN A 198 30.65 -1.76 8.60
N THR A 199 30.49 -0.52 9.10
CA THR A 199 30.20 0.72 8.39
C THR A 199 31.28 1.15 7.39
N ASN A 200 31.70 0.28 6.50
CA ASN A 200 32.53 0.64 5.37
C ASN A 200 31.67 0.60 4.09
N LYS A 201 31.43 1.78 3.50
CA LYS A 201 30.89 1.95 2.15
C LYS A 201 31.66 1.04 1.19
N LYS A 202 31.17 -0.19 0.96
CA LYS A 202 31.70 -1.04 -0.12
C LYS A 202 31.48 -0.30 -1.43
N LYS A 203 32.54 0.24 -2.02
CA LYS A 203 32.58 0.69 -3.40
C LYS A 203 32.08 -0.45 -4.28
N GLY A 204 30.89 -0.32 -4.89
CA GLY A 204 30.37 -1.28 -5.86
C GLY A 204 28.98 -1.87 -5.59
N ALA A 205 28.21 -1.37 -4.60
CA ALA A 205 26.82 -1.81 -4.46
C ALA A 205 26.02 -1.56 -5.73
N GLY A 206 25.49 -2.62 -6.34
CA GLY A 206 24.69 -2.53 -7.56
C GLY A 206 23.39 -1.74 -7.30
N LYS A 207 23.04 -0.86 -8.24
CA LYS A 207 21.75 -0.17 -8.22
C LYS A 207 20.65 -1.09 -8.72
N PHE A 208 19.44 -0.95 -8.16
CA PHE A 208 18.26 -1.66 -8.65
C PHE A 208 17.03 -0.77 -8.69
N VAL A 209 16.15 -1.10 -9.61
CA VAL A 209 14.87 -0.42 -9.86
C VAL A 209 13.74 -1.32 -9.40
N VAL A 210 12.73 -0.77 -8.76
CA VAL A 210 11.49 -1.51 -8.47
C VAL A 210 10.37 -1.03 -9.38
N LEU A 211 9.74 -1.98 -10.04
CA LEU A 211 8.51 -1.80 -10.79
C LEU A 211 7.34 -2.37 -9.98
N HIS A 212 6.44 -1.50 -9.56
CA HIS A 212 5.14 -1.96 -9.06
C HIS A 212 4.16 -2.08 -10.22
N LEU A 213 3.85 -3.31 -10.61
CA LEU A 213 2.92 -3.64 -11.67
C LEU A 213 1.61 -4.16 -11.08
N ARG A 214 0.58 -3.32 -11.05
CA ARG A 214 -0.77 -3.73 -10.67
C ARG A 214 -1.59 -4.02 -11.93
N PHE A 215 -1.33 -5.17 -12.52
CA PHE A 215 -2.05 -5.72 -13.66
C PHE A 215 -2.58 -7.11 -13.32
N ASP A 216 -3.34 -7.20 -12.23
CA ASP A 216 -4.05 -8.42 -11.83
C ASP A 216 -5.44 -8.50 -12.47
N LYS A 217 -6.07 -9.67 -12.38
CA LYS A 217 -7.39 -9.92 -12.97
C LYS A 217 -8.46 -8.97 -12.41
N ASP A 218 -8.37 -8.62 -11.15
CA ASP A 218 -9.33 -7.73 -10.49
C ASP A 218 -9.19 -6.29 -11.02
N MET A 219 -7.96 -5.78 -11.14
CA MET A 219 -7.69 -4.46 -11.71
C MET A 219 -8.08 -4.39 -13.20
N ALA A 220 -7.75 -5.43 -13.98
CA ALA A 220 -8.15 -5.52 -15.37
C ALA A 220 -9.68 -5.51 -15.52
N ALA A 221 -10.38 -6.23 -14.65
CA ALA A 221 -11.85 -6.22 -14.64
C ALA A 221 -12.44 -4.87 -14.25
N HIS A 222 -11.92 -4.28 -13.16
CA HIS A 222 -12.41 -3.00 -12.61
C HIS A 222 -12.24 -1.83 -13.58
N SER A 223 -11.17 -1.84 -14.39
CA SER A 223 -10.86 -0.74 -15.32
C SER A 223 -11.86 -0.57 -16.45
N ALA A 224 -12.67 -1.58 -16.75
CA ALA A 224 -13.54 -1.69 -17.91
C ALA A 224 -12.79 -1.76 -19.28
N CYS A 225 -11.46 -1.72 -19.26
CA CYS A 225 -10.63 -1.68 -20.47
C CYS A 225 -10.44 -3.07 -21.10
N GLU A 226 -10.14 -3.09 -22.39
CA GLU A 226 -9.78 -4.29 -23.14
C GLU A 226 -8.25 -4.41 -23.26
N PHE A 227 -7.73 -5.64 -23.16
CA PHE A 227 -6.28 -5.89 -23.14
C PHE A 227 -5.83 -6.90 -24.20
N GLY A 228 -6.68 -7.24 -25.16
CA GLY A 228 -6.39 -8.29 -26.13
C GLY A 228 -6.49 -9.69 -25.54
N GLY A 229 -5.52 -10.58 -25.83
CA GLY A 229 -5.47 -11.95 -25.28
C GLY A 229 -6.43 -12.94 -25.92
N GLY A 230 -7.11 -12.55 -27.00
CA GLY A 230 -8.01 -13.42 -27.77
C GLY A 230 -9.40 -13.61 -27.14
N LYS A 231 -10.20 -14.46 -27.78
CA LYS A 231 -11.62 -14.65 -27.40
C LYS A 231 -11.79 -15.25 -26.00
N ALA A 232 -10.93 -16.21 -25.63
CA ALA A 232 -11.03 -16.91 -24.35
C ALA A 232 -10.75 -15.96 -23.18
N GLU A 233 -9.72 -15.14 -23.28
CA GLU A 233 -9.34 -14.17 -22.23
C GLU A 233 -10.43 -13.10 -22.06
N ARG A 234 -10.97 -12.56 -23.17
CA ARG A 234 -12.08 -11.60 -23.14
C ARG A 234 -13.33 -12.18 -22.47
N LEU A 235 -13.72 -13.40 -22.81
CA LEU A 235 -14.87 -14.07 -22.20
C LEU A 235 -14.65 -14.32 -20.69
N ALA A 236 -13.46 -14.75 -20.30
CA ALA A 236 -13.12 -14.97 -18.90
C ALA A 236 -13.17 -13.66 -18.08
N LEU A 237 -12.73 -12.54 -18.67
CA LEU A 237 -12.79 -11.22 -18.05
C LEU A 237 -14.22 -10.71 -17.94
N ALA A 238 -15.03 -10.86 -19.01
CA ALA A 238 -16.45 -10.48 -19.01
C ALA A 238 -17.24 -11.24 -17.96
N LYS A 239 -17.04 -12.58 -17.86
CA LYS A 239 -17.67 -13.40 -16.80
C LYS A 239 -17.23 -12.96 -15.41
N TYR A 240 -15.97 -12.64 -15.21
CA TYR A 240 -15.47 -12.15 -13.91
C TYR A 240 -16.09 -10.81 -13.54
N ARG A 241 -16.20 -9.87 -14.48
CA ARG A 241 -16.90 -8.59 -14.31
C ARG A 241 -18.35 -8.79 -13.88
N GLN A 242 -19.06 -9.70 -14.55
CA GLN A 242 -20.47 -9.99 -14.25
C GLN A 242 -20.65 -10.54 -12.83
N VAL A 243 -19.80 -11.47 -12.40
CA VAL A 243 -19.94 -12.17 -11.10
C VAL A 243 -19.46 -11.31 -9.94
N ILE A 244 -18.27 -10.74 -10.06
CA ILE A 244 -17.60 -10.04 -8.94
C ILE A 244 -18.00 -8.57 -8.88
N TRP A 245 -18.11 -7.89 -10.01
CA TRP A 245 -18.42 -6.47 -10.07
C TRP A 245 -19.91 -6.17 -10.30
N GLN A 246 -20.74 -7.21 -10.44
CA GLN A 246 -22.21 -7.14 -10.44
C GLN A 246 -22.77 -5.99 -11.31
N GLY A 247 -22.27 -5.84 -12.52
CA GLY A 247 -22.71 -4.83 -13.47
C GLY A 247 -22.15 -3.41 -13.25
N ARG A 248 -21.47 -3.13 -12.14
CA ARG A 248 -20.89 -1.78 -11.88
C ARG A 248 -19.89 -1.34 -12.96
N VAL A 249 -19.27 -2.29 -13.64
CA VAL A 249 -18.28 -2.05 -14.69
C VAL A 249 -18.89 -2.18 -16.08
N LEU A 250 -19.93 -3.03 -16.24
CA LEU A 250 -20.57 -3.30 -17.52
C LEU A 250 -21.34 -2.10 -18.10
N ASN A 251 -21.67 -1.12 -17.26
CA ASN A 251 -22.41 0.09 -17.65
C ASN A 251 -21.48 1.29 -17.92
N SER A 252 -20.22 1.05 -18.30
CA SER A 252 -19.32 2.13 -18.70
C SER A 252 -19.90 2.86 -19.92
N GLN A 253 -20.08 4.17 -19.79
CA GLN A 253 -20.51 5.04 -20.90
C GLN A 253 -19.36 5.38 -21.86
N PHE A 254 -18.14 4.94 -21.55
CA PHE A 254 -16.92 5.22 -22.29
C PHE A 254 -16.46 4.01 -23.10
N THR A 255 -15.94 4.25 -24.29
CA THR A 255 -15.24 3.23 -25.09
C THR A 255 -13.87 2.90 -24.48
N ASP A 256 -13.25 1.80 -24.92
CA ASP A 256 -11.90 1.44 -24.49
C ASP A 256 -10.87 2.52 -24.87
N GLU A 257 -10.99 3.09 -26.06
CA GLU A 257 -10.11 4.16 -26.55
C GLU A 257 -10.25 5.43 -25.70
N GLU A 258 -11.47 5.80 -25.34
CA GLU A 258 -11.71 6.94 -24.45
C GLU A 258 -11.13 6.70 -23.06
N LEU A 259 -11.32 5.51 -22.48
CA LEU A 259 -10.74 5.15 -21.19
C LEU A 259 -9.20 5.18 -21.23
N ARG A 260 -8.59 4.67 -22.31
CA ARG A 260 -7.13 4.72 -22.50
C ARG A 260 -6.62 6.14 -22.67
N SER A 261 -7.24 6.94 -23.52
CA SER A 261 -6.83 8.32 -23.77
C SER A 261 -6.89 9.19 -22.52
N GLN A 262 -7.83 8.88 -21.61
CA GLN A 262 -7.95 9.50 -20.29
C GLN A 262 -6.96 8.94 -19.24
N GLY A 263 -6.21 7.87 -19.57
CA GLY A 263 -5.28 7.21 -18.64
C GLY A 263 -5.95 6.40 -17.56
N ARG A 264 -7.16 5.91 -17.79
CA ARG A 264 -7.94 5.09 -16.84
C ARG A 264 -7.63 3.60 -16.95
N CYS A 265 -7.04 3.15 -18.05
CA CYS A 265 -6.61 1.77 -18.24
C CYS A 265 -5.26 1.51 -17.55
N PRO A 266 -5.09 0.42 -16.80
CA PRO A 266 -3.77 0.01 -16.33
C PRO A 266 -2.88 -0.36 -17.53
N LEU A 267 -1.58 -0.07 -17.41
CA LEU A 267 -0.61 -0.48 -18.41
C LEU A 267 -0.40 -2.00 -18.37
N THR A 268 -0.31 -2.60 -19.54
CA THR A 268 0.10 -4.00 -19.67
C THR A 268 1.61 -4.17 -19.43
N PRO A 269 2.11 -5.38 -19.19
CA PRO A 269 3.54 -5.62 -19.07
C PRO A 269 4.34 -5.16 -20.30
N GLU A 270 3.78 -5.33 -21.50
CA GLU A 270 4.37 -4.91 -22.76
C GLU A 270 4.48 -3.37 -22.84
N GLU A 271 3.39 -2.66 -22.53
CA GLU A 271 3.34 -1.21 -22.53
C GLU A 271 4.31 -0.60 -21.50
N ILE A 272 4.45 -1.23 -20.32
CA ILE A 272 5.40 -0.77 -19.31
C ILE A 272 6.84 -1.04 -19.73
N GLY A 273 7.10 -2.13 -20.45
CA GLY A 273 8.41 -2.42 -21.03
C GLY A 273 8.87 -1.32 -22.00
N LEU A 274 7.97 -0.88 -22.89
CA LEU A 274 8.23 0.24 -23.81
C LEU A 274 8.45 1.57 -23.05
N LEU A 275 7.68 1.83 -21.99
CA LEU A 275 7.89 3.00 -21.16
C LEU A 275 9.27 3.01 -20.51
N LEU A 276 9.70 1.88 -19.92
CA LEU A 276 10.99 1.76 -19.27
C LEU A 276 12.14 1.96 -20.28
N ALA A 277 12.06 1.33 -21.45
CA ALA A 277 13.03 1.49 -22.52
C ALA A 277 13.11 2.94 -23.01
N ALA A 278 11.95 3.63 -23.18
CA ALA A 278 11.91 5.02 -23.55
C ALA A 278 12.51 5.97 -22.49
N LEU A 279 12.42 5.62 -21.21
CA LEU A 279 13.06 6.35 -20.11
C LEU A 279 14.57 6.10 -20.03
N GLY A 280 15.12 5.17 -20.81
CA GLY A 280 16.54 4.86 -20.88
C GLY A 280 17.01 3.71 -20.00
N PHE A 281 16.09 2.89 -19.50
CA PHE A 281 16.42 1.61 -18.88
C PHE A 281 16.71 0.57 -19.98
N ASP A 282 17.69 -0.26 -19.78
CA ASP A 282 18.16 -1.25 -20.73
C ASP A 282 18.26 -2.66 -20.12
N ASN A 283 18.81 -3.61 -20.87
CA ASN A 283 18.99 -4.99 -20.47
C ASN A 283 20.00 -5.19 -19.31
N SER A 284 20.80 -4.19 -18.98
CA SER A 284 21.69 -4.19 -17.80
C SER A 284 20.97 -3.76 -16.52
N THR A 285 19.73 -3.26 -16.63
CA THR A 285 18.94 -2.79 -15.51
C THR A 285 18.49 -3.95 -14.63
N ARG A 286 18.88 -3.94 -13.36
CA ARG A 286 18.34 -4.86 -12.35
C ARG A 286 16.97 -4.39 -11.93
N LEU A 287 15.95 -5.16 -12.30
CA LEU A 287 14.56 -4.83 -12.08
C LEU A 287 13.93 -5.79 -11.07
N TYR A 288 13.37 -5.27 -9.99
CA TYR A 288 12.53 -6.05 -9.08
C TYR A 288 11.06 -5.82 -9.39
N LEU A 289 10.34 -6.89 -9.68
CA LEU A 289 8.91 -6.86 -9.97
C LEU A 289 8.10 -7.03 -8.69
N ALA A 290 7.63 -5.92 -8.12
CA ALA A 290 6.68 -5.90 -7.01
C ALA A 290 5.25 -6.07 -7.55
N SER A 291 4.81 -7.30 -7.71
CA SER A 291 3.50 -7.66 -8.25
C SER A 291 2.93 -8.89 -7.56
N HIS A 292 1.62 -9.07 -7.66
CA HIS A 292 0.94 -10.31 -7.30
C HIS A 292 0.88 -11.25 -8.53
N LYS A 293 -0.29 -11.71 -8.93
CA LYS A 293 -0.49 -12.48 -10.16
C LYS A 293 -0.81 -11.54 -11.30
N VAL A 294 0.00 -11.55 -12.34
CA VAL A 294 -0.26 -10.77 -13.56
C VAL A 294 -1.39 -11.42 -14.35
N TYR A 295 -2.34 -10.61 -14.80
CA TYR A 295 -3.42 -11.05 -15.66
C TYR A 295 -2.86 -11.47 -17.04
N GLY A 296 -3.30 -12.61 -17.56
CA GLY A 296 -2.72 -13.23 -18.76
C GLY A 296 -1.46 -14.07 -18.48
N GLY A 297 -0.96 -14.07 -17.23
CA GLY A 297 0.08 -14.99 -16.77
C GLY A 297 1.47 -14.72 -17.32
N GLU A 298 2.27 -15.78 -17.38
CA GLU A 298 3.68 -15.72 -17.78
C GLU A 298 3.86 -15.24 -19.23
N ALA A 299 2.95 -15.57 -20.13
CA ALA A 299 3.02 -15.14 -21.53
C ALA A 299 3.14 -13.62 -21.71
N ARG A 300 2.48 -12.83 -20.83
CA ARG A 300 2.60 -11.37 -20.84
C ARG A 300 3.86 -10.86 -20.16
N ILE A 301 4.38 -11.61 -19.18
CA ILE A 301 5.62 -11.27 -18.48
C ILE A 301 6.85 -11.54 -19.35
N LEU A 302 6.81 -12.53 -20.24
CA LEU A 302 7.93 -12.87 -21.11
C LEU A 302 8.45 -11.67 -21.89
N THR A 303 7.57 -10.86 -22.50
CA THR A 303 7.98 -9.64 -23.24
C THR A 303 8.76 -8.66 -22.36
N LEU A 304 8.34 -8.50 -21.11
CA LEU A 304 9.06 -7.63 -20.15
C LEU A 304 10.38 -8.26 -19.74
N ARG A 305 10.44 -9.59 -19.58
CA ARG A 305 11.65 -10.33 -19.22
C ARG A 305 12.68 -10.34 -20.36
N ASP A 306 12.22 -10.39 -21.62
CA ASP A 306 13.10 -10.30 -22.79
C ASP A 306 13.80 -8.92 -22.87
N LEU A 307 13.08 -7.84 -22.53
CA LEU A 307 13.65 -6.50 -22.47
C LEU A 307 14.57 -6.30 -21.25
N PHE A 308 14.25 -6.95 -20.12
CA PHE A 308 14.95 -6.81 -18.84
C PHE A 308 15.33 -8.20 -18.30
N PRO A 309 16.35 -8.88 -18.84
CA PRO A 309 16.73 -10.24 -18.47
C PRO A 309 17.19 -10.36 -17.00
N LEU A 310 17.60 -9.25 -16.37
CA LEU A 310 17.96 -9.19 -14.95
C LEU A 310 16.73 -8.87 -14.06
N MET A 311 15.53 -9.18 -14.55
CA MET A 311 14.30 -9.00 -13.79
C MET A 311 14.08 -10.17 -12.83
N GLU A 312 13.90 -9.82 -11.55
CA GLU A 312 13.65 -10.72 -10.44
C GLU A 312 12.34 -10.36 -9.70
N ASP A 313 11.79 -11.29 -8.97
CA ASP A 313 10.67 -11.07 -8.08
C ASP A 313 10.91 -11.75 -6.71
N LYS A 314 9.98 -11.60 -5.77
CA LYS A 314 10.08 -12.26 -4.46
C LYS A 314 10.12 -13.78 -4.55
N LYS A 315 9.61 -14.41 -5.63
CA LYS A 315 9.63 -15.86 -5.78
C LYS A 315 10.97 -16.35 -6.29
N SER A 316 11.60 -15.63 -7.22
CA SER A 316 12.91 -15.98 -7.75
C SER A 316 14.02 -15.73 -6.73
N LEU A 317 13.88 -14.67 -5.92
CA LEU A 317 14.89 -14.27 -4.95
C LEU A 317 14.83 -15.00 -3.60
N THR A 318 13.67 -15.58 -3.21
CA THR A 318 13.55 -16.27 -1.90
C THR A 318 13.99 -17.71 -1.96
N SER A 319 14.62 -18.21 -0.88
CA SER A 319 14.87 -19.64 -0.69
C SER A 319 13.56 -20.41 -0.44
N SER A 320 13.63 -21.75 -0.41
CA SER A 320 12.46 -22.59 -0.11
C SER A 320 11.94 -22.35 1.30
N GLU A 321 12.83 -22.19 2.28
CA GLU A 321 12.52 -21.94 3.69
C GLU A 321 11.90 -20.54 3.87
N GLU A 322 12.52 -19.51 3.27
CA GLU A 322 12.00 -18.14 3.29
C GLU A 322 10.60 -18.08 2.69
N ARG A 323 10.35 -18.79 1.58
CA ARG A 323 9.02 -18.88 0.94
C ARG A 323 8.00 -19.58 1.84
N ALA A 324 8.39 -20.64 2.53
CA ALA A 324 7.51 -21.39 3.43
C ALA A 324 7.01 -20.50 4.58
N SER A 325 7.86 -19.62 5.13
CA SER A 325 7.53 -18.76 6.27
C SER A 325 6.45 -17.72 5.97
N ILE A 326 6.30 -17.31 4.69
CA ILE A 326 5.33 -16.30 4.24
C ILE A 326 4.22 -16.87 3.35
N LYS A 327 4.21 -18.19 3.14
CA LYS A 327 3.23 -18.86 2.27
C LYS A 327 1.81 -18.68 2.83
N GLY A 328 0.88 -18.28 1.97
CA GLY A 328 -0.52 -18.07 2.34
C GLY A 328 -0.81 -16.76 3.06
N LYS A 329 0.20 -15.96 3.40
CA LYS A 329 0.07 -14.67 4.08
C LYS A 329 0.25 -13.52 3.09
N ALA A 330 -0.83 -13.11 2.44
CA ALA A 330 -0.80 -12.08 1.40
C ALA A 330 -0.31 -10.71 1.92
N SER A 331 -0.65 -10.37 3.16
CA SER A 331 -0.21 -9.13 3.81
C SER A 331 1.30 -9.10 4.06
N LEU A 332 1.90 -10.23 4.46
CA LEU A 332 3.36 -10.31 4.64
C LEU A 332 4.08 -10.23 3.30
N LEU A 333 3.56 -10.89 2.26
CA LEU A 333 4.11 -10.77 0.89
C LEU A 333 4.08 -9.32 0.39
N ALA A 334 2.98 -8.60 0.66
CA ALA A 334 2.86 -7.18 0.31
C ALA A 334 3.79 -6.29 1.16
N ALA A 335 4.00 -6.61 2.44
CA ALA A 335 4.93 -5.91 3.31
C ALA A 335 6.39 -6.05 2.84
N VAL A 336 6.79 -7.25 2.38
CA VAL A 336 8.11 -7.48 1.78
C VAL A 336 8.28 -6.65 0.50
N ASP A 337 7.30 -6.70 -0.43
CA ASP A 337 7.33 -5.86 -1.64
C ASP A 337 7.43 -4.36 -1.31
N TYR A 338 6.70 -3.93 -0.28
CA TYR A 338 6.75 -2.56 0.20
C TYR A 338 8.14 -2.20 0.72
N TYR A 339 8.72 -3.05 1.58
CA TYR A 339 10.03 -2.83 2.16
C TYR A 339 11.12 -2.75 1.08
N VAL A 340 11.14 -3.69 0.13
CA VAL A 340 12.07 -3.66 -1.01
C VAL A 340 11.86 -2.40 -1.86
N SER A 341 10.59 -2.00 -2.09
CA SER A 341 10.26 -0.77 -2.84
C SER A 341 10.80 0.49 -2.16
N MET A 342 10.77 0.55 -0.84
CA MET A 342 11.31 1.68 -0.07
C MET A 342 12.82 1.81 -0.20
N HIS A 343 13.54 0.69 -0.33
CA HIS A 343 15.01 0.66 -0.37
C HIS A 343 15.61 0.66 -1.78
N SER A 344 14.78 0.70 -2.83
CA SER A 344 15.24 0.80 -4.22
C SER A 344 15.84 2.17 -4.54
N ASP A 345 16.75 2.21 -5.52
CA ASP A 345 17.29 3.48 -6.02
C ASP A 345 16.23 4.26 -6.78
N ILE A 346 15.43 3.57 -7.58
CA ILE A 346 14.29 4.15 -8.30
C ILE A 346 13.07 3.26 -8.11
N PHE A 347 11.93 3.86 -7.80
CA PHE A 347 10.63 3.20 -7.77
C PHE A 347 9.75 3.71 -8.91
N ILE A 348 9.15 2.80 -9.66
CA ILE A 348 8.23 3.09 -10.75
C ILE A 348 6.93 2.35 -10.49
N SER A 349 5.81 3.04 -10.56
CA SER A 349 4.51 2.40 -10.44
C SER A 349 3.69 2.58 -11.71
N ALA A 350 3.33 1.47 -12.31
CA ALA A 350 2.59 1.41 -13.56
C ALA A 350 1.09 1.69 -13.42
N SER A 351 0.58 1.74 -12.19
CA SER A 351 -0.86 1.94 -11.95
C SER A 351 -1.12 2.66 -10.65
N PRO A 352 -2.06 3.61 -10.62
CA PRO A 352 -2.52 4.19 -9.37
C PRO A 352 -3.18 3.11 -8.51
N GLY A 353 -3.04 3.23 -7.20
CA GLY A 353 -3.62 2.29 -6.24
C GLY A 353 -3.01 2.49 -4.85
N ASN A 354 -3.44 1.68 -3.89
CA ASN A 354 -3.04 1.90 -2.51
C ASN A 354 -1.53 1.71 -2.29
N MET A 355 -0.92 0.68 -2.89
CA MET A 355 0.53 0.47 -2.83
C MET A 355 1.30 1.62 -3.47
N HIS A 356 0.86 2.06 -4.66
CA HIS A 356 1.42 3.25 -5.30
C HIS A 356 1.40 4.45 -4.34
N ASN A 357 0.22 4.78 -3.81
CA ASN A 357 0.03 5.96 -2.96
C ASN A 357 0.91 5.92 -1.72
N ALA A 358 0.96 4.80 -1.01
CA ALA A 358 1.72 4.67 0.22
C ALA A 358 3.24 4.68 -0.02
N VAL A 359 3.75 3.91 -1.01
CA VAL A 359 5.18 3.90 -1.34
C VAL A 359 5.64 5.25 -1.86
N VAL A 360 4.85 5.89 -2.75
CA VAL A 360 5.16 7.24 -3.26
C VAL A 360 5.23 8.26 -2.13
N ALA A 361 4.29 8.21 -1.18
CA ALA A 361 4.29 9.12 -0.04
C ALA A 361 5.51 8.94 0.86
N HIS A 362 5.83 7.69 1.27
CA HIS A 362 7.00 7.41 2.08
C HIS A 362 8.30 7.77 1.36
N ARG A 363 8.43 7.42 0.09
CA ARG A 363 9.61 7.79 -0.71
C ARG A 363 9.73 9.30 -0.91
N THR A 364 8.60 10.02 -1.01
CA THR A 364 8.58 11.50 -1.02
C THR A 364 9.05 12.05 0.32
N TYR A 365 8.53 11.53 1.43
CA TYR A 365 8.92 11.89 2.78
C TYR A 365 10.43 11.68 3.04
N GLU A 366 10.99 10.58 2.53
CA GLU A 366 12.43 10.26 2.60
C GLU A 366 13.27 10.88 1.47
N ASN A 367 12.70 11.74 0.63
CA ASN A 367 13.35 12.36 -0.53
C ASN A 367 14.00 11.36 -1.50
N ARG A 368 13.34 10.21 -1.75
CA ARG A 368 13.82 9.15 -2.65
C ARG A 368 13.23 9.27 -4.04
N LYS A 369 14.03 8.92 -5.07
CA LYS A 369 13.64 9.03 -6.48
C LYS A 369 12.47 8.10 -6.82
N THR A 370 11.38 8.68 -7.33
CA THR A 370 10.18 7.97 -7.75
C THR A 370 9.70 8.49 -9.09
N ILE A 371 9.50 7.60 -10.07
CA ILE A 371 8.94 7.94 -11.36
C ILE A 371 7.44 7.65 -11.35
N ARG A 372 6.65 8.67 -11.65
CA ARG A 372 5.18 8.58 -11.74
C ARG A 372 4.75 8.69 -13.20
N PRO A 373 4.40 7.58 -13.87
CA PRO A 373 3.98 7.59 -15.26
C PRO A 373 2.80 8.54 -15.52
N SER A 374 2.80 9.16 -16.68
CA SER A 374 1.68 9.97 -17.16
C SER A 374 0.69 9.09 -17.92
N MET A 375 -0.26 8.50 -17.19
CA MET A 375 -1.18 7.51 -17.75
C MET A 375 -1.98 8.02 -18.95
N ALA A 376 -2.46 9.28 -18.91
CA ALA A 376 -3.20 9.86 -20.03
C ALA A 376 -2.30 10.06 -21.27
N LEU A 377 -1.06 10.54 -21.10
CA LEU A 377 -0.12 10.61 -22.21
C LEU A 377 0.16 9.23 -22.80
N LEU A 378 0.46 8.25 -21.95
CA LEU A 378 0.76 6.89 -22.38
C LEU A 378 -0.42 6.28 -23.16
N GLY A 379 -1.64 6.45 -22.65
CA GLY A 379 -2.84 6.01 -23.36
C GLY A 379 -2.96 6.61 -24.75
N GLN A 380 -2.71 7.91 -24.91
CA GLN A 380 -2.72 8.59 -26.20
C GLN A 380 -1.60 8.09 -27.13
N LEU A 381 -0.39 7.92 -26.62
CA LEU A 381 0.75 7.45 -27.41
C LEU A 381 0.53 6.00 -27.90
N PHE A 382 0.00 5.11 -27.04
CA PHE A 382 -0.27 3.72 -27.44
C PHE A 382 -1.46 3.57 -28.41
N LEU A 383 -2.37 4.51 -28.45
CA LEU A 383 -3.45 4.57 -29.45
C LEU A 383 -2.94 5.07 -30.81
N ASN A 384 -1.89 5.86 -30.83
CA ASN A 384 -1.32 6.38 -32.09
C ASN A 384 -0.41 5.35 -32.76
N LYS A 385 -0.97 4.61 -33.70
CA LYS A 385 -0.27 3.56 -34.47
C LYS A 385 0.74 4.06 -35.50
N THR A 386 0.77 5.35 -35.77
CA THR A 386 1.69 5.95 -36.77
C THR A 386 2.97 6.49 -36.14
N LEU A 387 3.04 6.49 -34.81
CA LEU A 387 4.17 7.05 -34.05
C LEU A 387 5.41 6.16 -34.21
N THR A 388 6.52 6.80 -34.58
CA THR A 388 7.81 6.12 -34.64
C THR A 388 8.44 5.99 -33.25
N TRP A 389 9.37 5.05 -33.09
CA TRP A 389 10.07 4.86 -31.81
C TRP A 389 10.79 6.14 -31.30
N PRO A 390 11.56 6.89 -32.12
CA PRO A 390 12.18 8.14 -31.67
C PRO A 390 11.16 9.17 -31.17
N GLU A 391 10.05 9.36 -31.86
CA GLU A 391 8.98 10.28 -31.45
C GLU A 391 8.33 9.85 -30.14
N PHE A 392 8.05 8.55 -29.98
CA PHE A 392 7.54 8.00 -28.74
C PHE A 392 8.52 8.26 -27.58
N GLN A 393 9.79 7.96 -27.79
CA GLN A 393 10.85 8.13 -26.79
C GLN A 393 11.00 9.60 -26.36
N GLU A 394 10.98 10.53 -27.30
CA GLU A 394 11.09 11.96 -27.01
C GLU A 394 9.86 12.45 -26.23
N ALA A 395 8.66 12.09 -26.64
CA ALA A 395 7.42 12.45 -25.94
C ALA A 395 7.41 11.93 -24.48
N ILE A 396 7.90 10.70 -24.26
CA ILE A 396 8.03 10.13 -22.92
C ILE A 396 9.05 10.90 -22.08
N ARG A 397 10.24 11.16 -22.60
CA ARG A 397 11.31 11.85 -21.87
C ARG A 397 10.91 13.27 -21.49
N GLU A 398 10.37 14.03 -22.43
CA GLU A 398 9.94 15.42 -22.19
C GLU A 398 8.87 15.48 -21.09
N LYS A 399 7.83 14.67 -21.20
CA LYS A 399 6.72 14.70 -20.22
C LYS A 399 7.12 14.20 -18.84
N HIS A 400 8.13 13.35 -18.74
CA HIS A 400 8.58 12.79 -17.47
C HIS A 400 9.75 13.56 -16.83
N LYS A 401 10.29 14.62 -17.45
CA LYS A 401 11.31 15.50 -16.83
C LYS A 401 10.90 15.94 -15.42
N ASN A 402 9.65 16.37 -15.25
CA ASN A 402 9.09 16.87 -13.99
C ASN A 402 8.25 15.82 -13.24
N ARG A 403 8.55 14.51 -13.42
CA ARG A 403 7.85 13.41 -12.76
C ARG A 403 8.77 12.41 -12.06
N GLN A 404 10.01 12.83 -11.80
CA GLN A 404 11.08 12.00 -11.25
C GLN A 404 11.35 12.29 -9.77
N GLY A 405 10.29 12.30 -8.95
CA GLY A 405 10.42 12.45 -7.50
C GLY A 405 10.29 13.87 -6.97
N GLN A 406 9.89 14.86 -7.81
CA GLN A 406 9.61 16.20 -7.33
C GLN A 406 8.49 16.19 -6.30
N ILE A 407 8.72 16.93 -5.22
CA ILE A 407 7.74 17.10 -4.14
C ILE A 407 6.51 17.83 -4.71
N ARG A 408 5.33 17.28 -4.43
CA ARG A 408 4.06 17.88 -4.78
C ARG A 408 3.35 18.31 -3.51
N LEU A 409 2.97 19.57 -3.48
CA LEU A 409 2.16 20.10 -2.38
C LEU A 409 0.78 19.47 -2.40
N ARG A 410 0.30 19.08 -1.22
CA ARG A 410 -1.06 18.60 -1.01
C ARG A 410 -2.07 19.69 -1.31
N LYS A 411 -3.13 19.34 -2.02
CA LYS A 411 -4.29 20.20 -2.25
C LYS A 411 -5.43 19.80 -1.30
N THR A 412 -6.36 20.72 -1.08
CA THR A 412 -7.60 20.48 -0.32
C THR A 412 -8.31 19.21 -0.81
N GLY A 413 -8.77 18.39 0.10
CA GLY A 413 -9.43 17.09 -0.17
C GLY A 413 -8.47 15.96 -0.54
N GLN A 414 -7.17 16.21 -0.69
CA GLN A 414 -6.19 15.16 -0.93
C GLN A 414 -5.67 14.54 0.38
N SER A 415 -5.39 13.25 0.34
CA SER A 415 -4.84 12.53 1.48
C SER A 415 -3.39 12.93 1.76
N LEU A 416 -3.08 13.27 3.02
CA LEU A 416 -1.71 13.52 3.47
C LEU A 416 -0.84 12.25 3.43
N TYR A 417 -1.46 11.09 3.43
CA TYR A 417 -0.79 9.78 3.29
C TYR A 417 -0.37 9.46 1.84
N THR A 418 -0.68 10.33 0.89
CA THR A 418 -0.22 10.28 -0.50
C THR A 418 0.61 11.50 -0.85
N TYR A 419 0.26 12.66 -0.29
CA TYR A 419 0.92 13.94 -0.49
C TYR A 419 1.37 14.51 0.86
N PRO A 420 2.54 14.11 1.37
CA PRO A 420 2.98 14.48 2.72
C PRO A 420 3.40 15.95 2.87
N ALA A 421 3.67 16.65 1.77
CA ALA A 421 4.09 18.05 1.81
C ALA A 421 2.87 18.99 1.68
N PRO A 422 2.80 20.09 2.45
CA PRO A 422 3.75 20.53 3.46
C PRO A 422 3.51 19.86 4.83
N ASP A 423 2.34 19.26 5.08
CA ASP A 423 1.83 18.92 6.43
C ASP A 423 2.78 18.03 7.25
N CYS A 424 3.48 17.08 6.58
CA CYS A 424 4.36 16.13 7.25
C CYS A 424 5.86 16.44 7.07
N MET A 425 6.23 17.34 6.16
CA MET A 425 7.62 17.55 5.77
C MET A 425 8.17 18.94 6.15
N CYS A 426 7.30 19.90 6.39
CA CYS A 426 7.71 21.22 6.84
C CYS A 426 7.54 21.30 8.35
N ASN A 427 8.64 21.53 9.08
CA ASN A 427 8.55 21.97 10.47
C ASN A 427 7.98 23.38 10.44
N ALA A 428 6.71 23.53 10.83
CA ALA A 428 6.05 24.81 11.02
C ALA A 428 6.32 25.34 12.42
#